data_34ab9bcf8d63b97a9dfd010ef363eb75
#
_entry.id   34ab9bcf8d63b97a9dfd010ef363eb75
#
_cell.length_a   1.000
_cell.length_b   1.000
_cell.length_c   1.000
_cell.angle_alpha   90.00
_cell.angle_beta   90.00
_cell.angle_gamma   90.00
#
_symmetry.space_group_name_H-M   'P 1'
#
loop_
_entity.id
_entity.type
_entity.pdbx_description
1 polymer ?
#
loop_
_entity_poly.entity_id
_entity_poly.type
_entity_poly.pdbx_seq_one_letter_code
_entity_poly.pdbx_strand_id
1 'polypeptide(L)'
;MTKTATPQSSGGDVRLHGISKTYGSFTAVHPLDLTVPAGSFFALLGASGCGKTTTLRMIAGLEEPTTGTVELSGQDVTVLPPYKRQVNTVFQNYALFPHLDIYENVAFGLRRRGIKSVKKQVEEMLDLVQLGPMARRKPQQLSGGQQQRVAVARALINHPQVLLLDEPLGALDLKLRRQMQLELKRIQTEVGITFVHVTHDQEEAMTMADTVAVMNGGRVEQLGAPADLYENPATTFVANFLGTSNLIEAEVVEAGGEELLLKAGDAKLRLPAGRCSASARTGEKVLAGVRPEKVALKHTDDAGAITEGHNRLPGRIKDASFIGVSTQYVIEVPGLGELAVYEQNIERDGRLVPGAEIVLHWNPAHTFGLDAAQDIQAGADLDEEAA
;
A
#
# COMPACT_ATOMS: atom_id res chain seq x y z
N MET A 1 4.95 -25.67 -31.19
CA MET A 1 4.78 -24.28 -30.75
C MET A 1 3.33 -24.10 -30.34
N THR A 2 3.02 -24.40 -29.10
CA THR A 2 1.68 -24.24 -28.52
C THR A 2 1.57 -22.80 -28.03
N LYS A 3 0.73 -21.98 -28.68
CA LYS A 3 0.36 -20.66 -28.21
C LYS A 3 -0.34 -20.83 -26.87
N THR A 4 0.30 -20.47 -25.80
CA THR A 4 -0.32 -20.24 -24.49
C THR A 4 -1.31 -19.09 -24.65
N ALA A 5 -2.59 -19.39 -24.69
CA ALA A 5 -3.65 -18.38 -24.63
C ALA A 5 -3.52 -17.71 -23.26
N THR A 6 -3.28 -16.40 -23.25
CA THR A 6 -3.42 -15.57 -22.05
C THR A 6 -4.85 -15.77 -21.55
N PRO A 7 -5.08 -16.12 -20.25
CA PRO A 7 -6.43 -16.24 -19.74
C PRO A 7 -7.11 -14.89 -19.90
N GLN A 8 -8.24 -14.85 -20.61
CA GLN A 8 -9.10 -13.67 -20.64
C GLN A 8 -9.53 -13.41 -19.20
N SER A 9 -9.16 -12.25 -18.64
CA SER A 9 -9.58 -11.87 -17.29
C SER A 9 -11.11 -11.89 -17.25
N SER A 10 -11.67 -12.69 -16.35
CA SER A 10 -13.11 -12.74 -16.08
C SER A 10 -13.56 -11.56 -15.21
N GLY A 11 -12.62 -10.71 -14.77
CA GLY A 11 -12.84 -9.56 -13.92
C GLY A 11 -13.44 -8.38 -14.66
N GLY A 12 -14.29 -7.60 -13.97
CA GLY A 12 -14.80 -6.33 -14.44
C GLY A 12 -13.95 -5.17 -13.94
N ASP A 13 -13.85 -4.10 -14.73
CA ASP A 13 -13.30 -2.84 -14.27
C ASP A 13 -14.32 -2.09 -13.38
N VAL A 14 -13.79 -1.24 -12.49
CA VAL A 14 -14.59 -0.31 -11.69
C VAL A 14 -14.17 1.11 -12.06
N ARG A 15 -15.14 1.95 -12.38
CA ARG A 15 -14.88 3.37 -12.64
C ARG A 15 -15.76 4.22 -11.73
N LEU A 16 -15.12 5.16 -11.08
CA LEU A 16 -15.75 6.17 -10.24
C LEU A 16 -15.60 7.50 -10.96
N HIS A 17 -16.72 8.19 -11.22
CA HIS A 17 -16.73 9.47 -11.92
C HIS A 17 -17.25 10.55 -10.99
N GLY A 18 -16.35 11.37 -10.44
CA GLY A 18 -16.64 12.49 -9.55
C GLY A 18 -17.46 12.08 -8.33
N ILE A 19 -17.31 10.83 -7.84
CA ILE A 19 -18.07 10.38 -6.66
C ILE A 19 -17.66 11.17 -5.43
N SER A 20 -18.65 11.57 -4.65
CA SER A 20 -18.41 12.18 -3.33
C SER A 20 -19.35 11.62 -2.29
N LYS A 21 -18.98 11.78 -1.01
CA LYS A 21 -19.87 11.45 0.11
C LYS A 21 -19.74 12.47 1.23
N THR A 22 -20.88 13.07 1.56
CA THR A 22 -20.99 14.05 2.64
C THR A 22 -22.05 13.59 3.64
N TYR A 23 -21.75 13.64 4.91
CA TYR A 23 -22.64 13.36 6.04
C TYR A 23 -22.87 14.66 6.84
N GLY A 24 -24.02 15.28 6.65
CA GLY A 24 -24.26 16.61 7.24
C GLY A 24 -23.22 17.64 6.77
N SER A 25 -22.38 18.14 7.67
CA SER A 25 -21.29 19.08 7.35
C SER A 25 -19.95 18.40 7.09
N PHE A 26 -19.83 17.11 7.33
CA PHE A 26 -18.57 16.37 7.17
C PHE A 26 -18.50 15.68 5.80
N THR A 27 -17.46 15.98 5.02
CA THR A 27 -17.19 15.35 3.74
C THR A 27 -16.20 14.19 3.94
N ALA A 28 -16.71 12.96 3.89
CA ALA A 28 -15.92 11.74 4.06
C ALA A 28 -15.13 11.37 2.79
N VAL A 29 -15.67 11.67 1.60
CA VAL A 29 -14.99 11.47 0.31
C VAL A 29 -15.26 12.70 -0.54
N HIS A 30 -14.22 13.42 -0.88
CA HIS A 30 -14.25 14.54 -1.83
C HIS A 30 -14.44 14.02 -3.26
N PRO A 31 -14.87 14.88 -4.22
CA PRO A 31 -15.04 14.43 -5.61
C PRO A 31 -13.82 13.63 -6.11
N LEU A 32 -14.06 12.38 -6.47
CA LEU A 32 -13.04 11.39 -6.78
C LEU A 32 -13.32 10.74 -8.13
N ASP A 33 -12.36 10.83 -9.04
CA ASP A 33 -12.26 10.03 -10.25
C ASP A 33 -11.24 8.92 -10.03
N LEU A 34 -11.65 7.66 -10.22
CA LEU A 34 -10.78 6.51 -10.00
C LEU A 34 -11.13 5.37 -10.95
N THR A 35 -10.12 4.74 -11.52
CA THR A 35 -10.30 3.54 -12.35
C THR A 35 -9.53 2.37 -11.74
N VAL A 36 -10.25 1.28 -11.46
CA VAL A 36 -9.67 -0.01 -11.07
C VAL A 36 -9.65 -0.91 -12.30
N PRO A 37 -8.46 -1.31 -12.78
CA PRO A 37 -8.36 -2.17 -13.96
C PRO A 37 -8.98 -3.56 -13.75
N ALA A 38 -9.59 -4.11 -14.79
CA ALA A 38 -10.15 -5.44 -14.77
C ALA A 38 -9.09 -6.51 -14.47
N GLY A 39 -9.41 -7.46 -13.59
CA GLY A 39 -8.51 -8.57 -13.23
C GLY A 39 -7.31 -8.16 -12.36
N SER A 40 -7.25 -6.91 -11.88
CA SER A 40 -6.17 -6.44 -11.00
C SER A 40 -6.48 -6.68 -9.52
N PHE A 41 -5.42 -6.70 -8.71
CA PHE A 41 -5.48 -6.52 -7.26
C PHE A 41 -5.24 -5.04 -6.95
N PHE A 42 -6.28 -4.32 -6.58
CA PHE A 42 -6.23 -2.88 -6.31
C PHE A 42 -6.35 -2.61 -4.81
N ALA A 43 -5.50 -1.78 -4.24
CA ALA A 43 -5.56 -1.41 -2.83
C ALA A 43 -5.95 0.06 -2.63
N LEU A 44 -6.90 0.31 -1.73
CA LEU A 44 -7.15 1.62 -1.12
C LEU A 44 -6.43 1.63 0.23
N LEU A 45 -5.35 2.39 0.31
CA LEU A 45 -4.47 2.48 1.47
C LEU A 45 -4.56 3.86 2.12
N GLY A 46 -4.50 3.97 3.44
CA GLY A 46 -4.48 5.26 4.14
C GLY A 46 -4.85 5.11 5.61
N ALA A 47 -4.73 6.16 6.38
CA ALA A 47 -5.06 6.19 7.80
C ALA A 47 -6.56 5.94 8.08
N SER A 48 -6.89 5.63 9.33
CA SER A 48 -8.27 5.47 9.78
C SER A 48 -9.08 6.76 9.50
N GLY A 49 -10.32 6.60 9.03
CA GLY A 49 -11.22 7.74 8.75
C GLY A 49 -10.95 8.51 7.46
N CYS A 50 -9.96 8.16 6.62
CA CYS A 50 -9.66 8.88 5.37
C CYS A 50 -10.61 8.55 4.19
N GLY A 51 -11.71 7.81 4.40
CA GLY A 51 -12.74 7.58 3.37
C GLY A 51 -12.67 6.25 2.61
N LYS A 52 -11.70 5.35 2.87
CA LYS A 52 -11.53 4.05 2.19
C LYS A 52 -12.78 3.17 2.25
N THR A 53 -13.22 2.83 3.46
CA THR A 53 -14.42 2.00 3.67
C THR A 53 -15.68 2.64 3.10
N THR A 54 -15.81 3.97 3.16
CA THR A 54 -16.91 4.69 2.53
C THR A 54 -16.88 4.52 1.01
N THR A 55 -15.71 4.66 0.39
CA THR A 55 -15.53 4.43 -1.05
C THR A 55 -15.87 2.99 -1.43
N LEU A 56 -15.38 2.00 -0.66
CA LEU A 56 -15.71 0.59 -0.87
C LEU A 56 -17.22 0.33 -0.79
N ARG A 57 -17.90 0.93 0.21
CA ARG A 57 -19.35 0.80 0.40
C ARG A 57 -20.15 1.43 -0.73
N MET A 58 -19.68 2.53 -1.31
CA MET A 58 -20.30 3.13 -2.51
C MET A 58 -20.17 2.19 -3.72
N ILE A 59 -19.03 1.53 -3.93
CA ILE A 59 -18.85 0.50 -4.97
C ILE A 59 -19.79 -0.69 -4.71
N ALA A 60 -19.91 -1.12 -3.46
CA ALA A 60 -20.79 -2.23 -3.07
C ALA A 60 -22.30 -1.90 -3.20
N GLY A 61 -22.68 -0.63 -3.27
CA GLY A 61 -24.07 -0.16 -3.20
C GLY A 61 -24.67 -0.24 -1.80
N LEU A 62 -23.83 -0.34 -0.77
CA LEU A 62 -24.21 -0.27 0.64
C LEU A 62 -24.31 1.18 1.14
N GLU A 63 -23.73 2.10 0.39
CA GLU A 63 -23.80 3.55 0.61
C GLU A 63 -24.06 4.24 -0.74
N GLU A 64 -24.95 5.22 -0.77
CA GLU A 64 -25.20 6.01 -1.97
C GLU A 64 -24.23 7.20 -2.01
N PRO A 65 -23.56 7.46 -3.15
CA PRO A 65 -22.77 8.67 -3.30
C PRO A 65 -23.65 9.92 -3.21
N THR A 66 -23.13 11.02 -2.67
CA THR A 66 -23.81 12.32 -2.68
C THR A 66 -23.81 12.92 -4.09
N THR A 67 -22.71 12.75 -4.83
CA THR A 67 -22.58 13.13 -6.25
C THR A 67 -21.81 12.09 -7.01
N GLY A 68 -21.85 12.16 -8.34
CA GLY A 68 -21.07 11.29 -9.24
C GLY A 68 -21.73 9.94 -9.50
N THR A 69 -21.02 9.09 -10.23
CA THR A 69 -21.51 7.77 -10.68
C THR A 69 -20.49 6.66 -10.47
N VAL A 70 -20.99 5.44 -10.26
CA VAL A 70 -20.22 4.21 -10.13
C VAL A 70 -20.54 3.31 -11.33
N GLU A 71 -19.53 2.95 -12.09
CA GLU A 71 -19.65 2.01 -13.21
C GLU A 71 -18.92 0.70 -12.90
N LEU A 72 -19.53 -0.42 -13.27
CA LEU A 72 -18.95 -1.76 -13.25
C LEU A 72 -19.01 -2.34 -14.66
N SER A 73 -17.87 -2.63 -15.27
CA SER A 73 -17.77 -3.15 -16.64
C SER A 73 -18.55 -2.31 -17.67
N GLY A 74 -18.45 -0.98 -17.56
CA GLY A 74 -19.15 -0.04 -18.45
C GLY A 74 -20.65 0.13 -18.18
N GLN A 75 -21.18 -0.49 -17.12
CA GLN A 75 -22.58 -0.32 -16.70
C GLN A 75 -22.67 0.59 -15.48
N ASP A 76 -23.47 1.66 -15.57
CA ASP A 76 -23.80 2.48 -14.40
C ASP A 76 -24.65 1.66 -13.41
N VAL A 77 -24.10 1.51 -12.20
CA VAL A 77 -24.72 0.76 -11.10
C VAL A 77 -25.07 1.67 -9.90
N THR A 78 -24.95 2.98 -10.05
CA THR A 78 -25.04 3.96 -8.95
C THR A 78 -26.30 3.77 -8.10
N VAL A 79 -27.45 3.63 -8.75
CA VAL A 79 -28.76 3.43 -8.08
C VAL A 79 -29.17 1.97 -7.89
N LEU A 80 -28.32 1.02 -8.34
CA LEU A 80 -28.63 -0.40 -8.18
C LEU A 80 -28.38 -0.83 -6.74
N PRO A 81 -29.33 -1.56 -6.12
CA PRO A 81 -29.12 -2.12 -4.78
C PRO A 81 -28.02 -3.19 -4.79
N PRO A 82 -27.37 -3.46 -3.64
CA PRO A 82 -26.18 -4.34 -3.54
C PRO A 82 -26.38 -5.72 -4.20
N TYR A 83 -27.54 -6.34 -4.00
CA TYR A 83 -27.83 -7.68 -4.50
C TYR A 83 -28.01 -7.78 -6.04
N LYS A 84 -28.07 -6.63 -6.74
CA LYS A 84 -28.14 -6.56 -8.21
C LYS A 84 -26.79 -6.21 -8.84
N ARG A 85 -25.80 -5.81 -8.04
CA ARG A 85 -24.46 -5.53 -8.53
C ARG A 85 -23.66 -6.84 -8.65
N GLN A 86 -22.79 -6.92 -9.64
CA GLN A 86 -21.93 -8.10 -9.82
C GLN A 86 -20.67 -8.01 -8.94
N VAL A 87 -20.85 -7.66 -7.69
CA VAL A 87 -19.81 -7.57 -6.67
C VAL A 87 -20.17 -8.42 -5.45
N ASN A 88 -19.18 -8.90 -4.73
CA ASN A 88 -19.37 -9.46 -3.39
C ASN A 88 -18.37 -8.83 -2.43
N THR A 89 -18.74 -8.75 -1.15
CA THR A 89 -17.93 -8.14 -0.10
C THR A 89 -17.55 -9.18 0.94
N VAL A 90 -16.27 -9.19 1.32
CA VAL A 90 -15.74 -9.84 2.53
C VAL A 90 -15.55 -8.75 3.58
N PHE A 91 -16.26 -8.83 4.68
CA PHE A 91 -16.21 -7.88 5.78
C PHE A 91 -15.08 -8.22 6.77
N GLN A 92 -14.63 -7.26 7.53
CA GLN A 92 -13.58 -7.38 8.55
C GLN A 92 -13.85 -8.52 9.57
N ASN A 93 -15.11 -8.73 9.97
CA ASN A 93 -15.52 -9.78 10.89
C ASN A 93 -15.93 -11.09 10.18
N TYR A 94 -15.61 -11.23 8.88
CA TYR A 94 -15.94 -12.36 8.00
C TYR A 94 -17.42 -12.64 7.85
N ALA A 95 -18.29 -12.24 8.77
CA ALA A 95 -19.74 -12.41 8.79
C ALA A 95 -20.20 -13.85 8.45
N LEU A 96 -19.49 -14.87 8.90
CA LEU A 96 -19.86 -16.27 8.69
C LEU A 96 -21.12 -16.62 9.50
N PHE A 97 -21.97 -17.49 8.93
CA PHE A 97 -23.16 -18.00 9.61
C PHE A 97 -22.74 -19.03 10.65
N PRO A 98 -22.82 -18.74 11.98
CA PRO A 98 -22.24 -19.58 13.03
C PRO A 98 -23.00 -20.90 13.22
N HIS A 99 -24.26 -20.96 12.82
CA HIS A 99 -25.11 -22.14 12.90
C HIS A 99 -24.93 -23.12 11.74
N LEU A 100 -24.34 -22.68 10.61
CA LEU A 100 -24.04 -23.48 9.43
C LEU A 100 -22.61 -24.05 9.52
N ASP A 101 -22.40 -25.24 8.93
CA ASP A 101 -21.05 -25.74 8.68
C ASP A 101 -20.38 -24.95 7.51
N ILE A 102 -19.10 -25.23 7.24
CA ILE A 102 -18.34 -24.52 6.20
C ILE A 102 -18.94 -24.79 4.82
N TYR A 103 -19.31 -26.03 4.54
CA TYR A 103 -19.95 -26.41 3.28
C TYR A 103 -21.21 -25.58 3.03
N GLU A 104 -22.10 -25.49 4.02
CA GLU A 104 -23.34 -24.73 3.92
C GLU A 104 -23.11 -23.21 3.88
N ASN A 105 -22.08 -22.69 4.57
CA ASN A 105 -21.68 -21.30 4.43
C ASN A 105 -21.32 -20.98 2.98
N VAL A 106 -20.50 -21.81 2.33
CA VAL A 106 -20.10 -21.62 0.93
C VAL A 106 -21.29 -21.84 0.00
N ALA A 107 -22.11 -22.89 0.20
CA ALA A 107 -23.27 -23.21 -0.62
C ALA A 107 -24.39 -22.16 -0.57
N PHE A 108 -24.39 -21.31 0.47
CA PHE A 108 -25.52 -20.42 0.79
C PHE A 108 -25.97 -19.55 -0.40
N GLY A 109 -25.05 -18.90 -1.09
CA GLY A 109 -25.37 -18.04 -2.22
C GLY A 109 -26.02 -18.78 -3.38
N LEU A 110 -25.52 -19.98 -3.72
CA LEU A 110 -26.07 -20.83 -4.77
C LEU A 110 -27.47 -21.32 -4.41
N ARG A 111 -27.70 -21.74 -3.15
CA ARG A 111 -29.00 -22.18 -2.67
C ARG A 111 -30.05 -21.06 -2.71
N ARG A 112 -29.65 -19.82 -2.34
CA ARG A 112 -30.54 -18.64 -2.44
C ARG A 112 -30.95 -18.34 -3.88
N ARG A 113 -30.14 -18.68 -4.87
CA ARG A 113 -30.46 -18.59 -6.31
C ARG A 113 -31.29 -19.77 -6.82
N GLY A 114 -31.67 -20.72 -5.96
CA GLY A 114 -32.46 -21.89 -6.32
C GLY A 114 -31.69 -23.02 -7.02
N ILE A 115 -30.35 -22.97 -7.01
CA ILE A 115 -29.51 -24.02 -7.62
C ILE A 115 -29.56 -25.25 -6.71
N LYS A 116 -30.09 -26.36 -7.22
CA LYS A 116 -30.28 -27.60 -6.45
C LYS A 116 -29.02 -28.45 -6.36
N SER A 117 -28.21 -28.53 -7.44
CA SER A 117 -26.99 -29.34 -7.50
C SER A 117 -25.77 -28.49 -7.29
N VAL A 118 -25.40 -28.22 -6.01
CA VAL A 118 -24.30 -27.34 -5.63
C VAL A 118 -23.01 -28.10 -5.24
N LYS A 119 -23.09 -29.45 -5.11
CA LYS A 119 -22.02 -30.26 -4.51
C LYS A 119 -20.67 -30.04 -5.20
N LYS A 120 -20.61 -30.22 -6.52
CA LYS A 120 -19.38 -30.11 -7.30
C LYS A 120 -18.76 -28.71 -7.16
N GLN A 121 -19.54 -27.64 -7.31
CA GLN A 121 -19.08 -26.26 -7.23
C GLN A 121 -18.54 -25.92 -5.83
N VAL A 122 -19.21 -26.41 -4.78
CA VAL A 122 -18.77 -26.18 -3.40
C VAL A 122 -17.48 -26.94 -3.09
N GLU A 123 -17.36 -28.19 -3.53
CA GLU A 123 -16.15 -28.99 -3.36
C GLU A 123 -14.96 -28.33 -4.10
N GLU A 124 -15.10 -27.94 -5.36
CA GLU A 124 -14.09 -27.22 -6.13
C GLU A 124 -13.68 -25.89 -5.45
N MET A 125 -14.64 -25.15 -4.92
CA MET A 125 -14.37 -23.89 -4.21
C MET A 125 -13.64 -24.13 -2.87
N LEU A 126 -14.00 -25.18 -2.14
CA LEU A 126 -13.30 -25.56 -0.90
C LEU A 126 -11.90 -26.06 -1.17
N ASP A 127 -11.67 -26.74 -2.30
CA ASP A 127 -10.34 -27.18 -2.72
C ASP A 127 -9.46 -25.98 -3.11
N LEU A 128 -10.01 -24.98 -3.82
CA LEU A 128 -9.34 -23.74 -4.17
C LEU A 128 -8.76 -23.04 -2.92
N VAL A 129 -9.54 -22.99 -1.82
CA VAL A 129 -9.13 -22.37 -0.55
C VAL A 129 -8.51 -23.36 0.45
N GLN A 130 -8.22 -24.60 0.02
CA GLN A 130 -7.56 -25.66 0.80
C GLN A 130 -8.32 -26.03 2.09
N LEU A 131 -9.65 -26.05 2.06
CA LEU A 131 -10.52 -26.37 3.20
C LEU A 131 -11.41 -27.59 2.99
N GLY A 132 -11.21 -28.39 1.92
CA GLY A 132 -11.98 -29.59 1.64
C GLY A 132 -12.14 -30.55 2.85
N PRO A 133 -11.05 -30.93 3.56
CA PRO A 133 -11.13 -31.82 4.74
C PRO A 133 -11.92 -31.25 5.93
N MET A 134 -12.16 -29.93 5.95
CA MET A 134 -12.85 -29.23 7.05
C MET A 134 -14.30 -28.88 6.73
N ALA A 135 -14.84 -29.30 5.59
CA ALA A 135 -16.16 -28.92 5.07
C ALA A 135 -17.31 -29.04 6.09
N ARG A 136 -17.25 -30.01 7.01
CA ARG A 136 -18.28 -30.28 8.02
C ARG A 136 -18.05 -29.60 9.38
N ARG A 137 -16.96 -28.84 9.51
CA ARG A 137 -16.70 -28.05 10.75
C ARG A 137 -17.58 -26.80 10.77
N LYS A 138 -17.85 -26.28 11.95
CA LYS A 138 -18.47 -24.97 12.15
C LYS A 138 -17.40 -23.87 12.22
N PRO A 139 -17.75 -22.59 11.93
CA PRO A 139 -16.82 -21.48 11.98
C PRO A 139 -16.03 -21.39 13.28
N GLN A 140 -16.65 -21.61 14.43
CA GLN A 140 -16.02 -21.57 15.76
C GLN A 140 -14.91 -22.62 15.96
N GLN A 141 -14.84 -23.64 15.12
CA GLN A 141 -13.82 -24.69 15.15
C GLN A 141 -12.62 -24.40 14.24
N LEU A 142 -12.57 -23.21 13.67
CA LEU A 142 -11.55 -22.77 12.73
C LEU A 142 -10.67 -21.66 13.31
N SER A 143 -9.41 -21.61 12.89
CA SER A 143 -8.55 -20.44 13.12
C SER A 143 -9.05 -19.23 12.33
N GLY A 144 -8.64 -18.00 12.71
CA GLY A 144 -9.01 -16.77 12.02
C GLY A 144 -8.72 -16.81 10.51
N GLY A 145 -7.53 -17.26 10.09
CA GLY A 145 -7.19 -17.39 8.67
C GLY A 145 -8.01 -18.45 7.94
N GLN A 146 -8.44 -19.53 8.63
CA GLN A 146 -9.39 -20.49 8.03
C GLN A 146 -10.77 -19.89 7.86
N GLN A 147 -11.26 -19.12 8.84
CA GLN A 147 -12.54 -18.41 8.74
C GLN A 147 -12.54 -17.40 7.58
N GLN A 148 -11.44 -16.66 7.43
CA GLN A 148 -11.26 -15.75 6.31
C GLN A 148 -11.34 -16.46 4.96
N ARG A 149 -10.63 -17.59 4.80
CA ARG A 149 -10.69 -18.40 3.56
C ARG A 149 -12.12 -18.90 3.26
N VAL A 150 -12.89 -19.27 4.26
CA VAL A 150 -14.31 -19.59 4.10
C VAL A 150 -15.10 -18.37 3.60
N ALA A 151 -14.86 -17.18 4.15
CA ALA A 151 -15.55 -15.97 3.73
C ALA A 151 -15.24 -15.61 2.28
N VAL A 152 -13.96 -15.73 1.88
CA VAL A 152 -13.52 -15.55 0.48
C VAL A 152 -14.20 -16.59 -0.44
N ALA A 153 -14.19 -17.87 -0.08
CA ALA A 153 -14.85 -18.94 -0.84
C ALA A 153 -16.35 -18.67 -1.01
N ARG A 154 -17.04 -18.26 0.08
CA ARG A 154 -18.46 -17.89 0.06
C ARG A 154 -18.76 -16.72 -0.87
N ALA A 155 -17.84 -15.77 -0.95
CA ALA A 155 -17.97 -14.64 -1.85
C ALA A 155 -17.71 -15.03 -3.32
N LEU A 156 -16.65 -15.82 -3.57
CA LEU A 156 -16.22 -16.23 -4.91
C LEU A 156 -17.19 -17.20 -5.61
N ILE A 157 -17.86 -18.09 -4.86
CA ILE A 157 -18.75 -19.10 -5.44
C ILE A 157 -19.92 -18.51 -6.23
N ASN A 158 -20.23 -17.24 -5.99
CA ASN A 158 -21.26 -16.51 -6.71
C ASN A 158 -20.79 -15.97 -8.07
N HIS A 159 -19.52 -16.19 -8.43
CA HIS A 159 -18.88 -15.69 -9.63
C HIS A 159 -19.03 -14.17 -9.81
N PRO A 160 -18.63 -13.33 -8.81
CA PRO A 160 -18.67 -11.90 -8.96
C PRO A 160 -17.61 -11.44 -9.98
N GLN A 161 -17.81 -10.29 -10.62
CA GLN A 161 -16.79 -9.65 -11.44
C GLN A 161 -15.75 -8.92 -10.59
N VAL A 162 -16.17 -8.43 -9.41
CA VAL A 162 -15.32 -7.71 -8.47
C VAL A 162 -15.52 -8.26 -7.06
N LEU A 163 -14.44 -8.58 -6.37
CA LEU A 163 -14.43 -8.91 -4.96
C LEU A 163 -13.93 -7.72 -4.14
N LEU A 164 -14.73 -7.26 -3.20
CA LEU A 164 -14.44 -6.17 -2.30
C LEU A 164 -13.98 -6.74 -0.94
N LEU A 165 -12.86 -6.28 -0.42
CA LEU A 165 -12.25 -6.74 0.82
C LEU A 165 -12.14 -5.56 1.79
N ASP A 166 -12.92 -5.56 2.88
CA ASP A 166 -12.93 -4.50 3.90
C ASP A 166 -12.09 -4.94 5.11
N GLU A 167 -10.82 -4.56 5.16
CA GLU A 167 -9.82 -4.89 6.19
C GLU A 167 -9.79 -6.38 6.61
N PRO A 168 -9.73 -7.33 5.68
CA PRO A 168 -9.94 -8.74 5.98
C PRO A 168 -8.82 -9.39 6.80
N LEU A 169 -7.66 -8.74 6.94
CA LEU A 169 -6.47 -9.26 7.64
C LEU A 169 -6.25 -8.64 9.02
N GLY A 170 -6.98 -7.58 9.37
CA GLY A 170 -6.75 -6.79 10.59
C GLY A 170 -6.87 -7.57 11.91
N ALA A 171 -7.65 -8.67 11.94
CA ALA A 171 -7.83 -9.49 13.14
C ALA A 171 -6.81 -10.64 13.28
N LEU A 172 -5.80 -10.75 12.40
CA LEU A 172 -4.83 -11.85 12.37
C LEU A 172 -3.51 -11.44 13.01
N ASP A 173 -2.83 -12.41 13.67
CA ASP A 173 -1.44 -12.24 14.09
C ASP A 173 -0.49 -12.08 12.88
N LEU A 174 0.68 -11.48 13.08
CA LEU A 174 1.63 -11.12 12.04
C LEU A 174 2.01 -12.31 11.12
N LYS A 175 2.28 -13.49 11.72
CA LYS A 175 2.69 -14.68 10.94
C LYS A 175 1.55 -15.16 10.04
N LEU A 176 0.35 -15.25 10.60
CA LEU A 176 -0.83 -15.68 9.86
C LEU A 176 -1.24 -14.65 8.81
N ARG A 177 -1.10 -13.35 9.12
CA ARG A 177 -1.36 -12.26 8.19
C ARG A 177 -0.50 -12.38 6.93
N ARG A 178 0.83 -12.53 7.08
CA ARG A 178 1.75 -12.74 5.94
C ARG A 178 1.41 -13.97 5.10
N GLN A 179 1.03 -15.08 5.74
CA GLN A 179 0.60 -16.27 5.02
C GLN A 179 -0.69 -16.00 4.22
N MET A 180 -1.64 -15.27 4.80
CA MET A 180 -2.91 -14.95 4.16
C MET A 180 -2.78 -13.93 3.03
N GLN A 181 -1.82 -13.00 3.08
CA GLN A 181 -1.48 -12.09 1.97
C GLN A 181 -1.11 -12.91 0.72
N LEU A 182 -0.16 -13.85 0.86
CA LEU A 182 0.26 -14.71 -0.25
C LEU A 182 -0.89 -15.56 -0.79
N GLU A 183 -1.73 -16.08 0.10
CA GLU A 183 -2.87 -16.91 -0.29
C GLU A 183 -3.94 -16.10 -1.03
N LEU A 184 -4.25 -14.88 -0.59
CA LEU A 184 -5.21 -13.99 -1.29
C LEU A 184 -4.69 -13.61 -2.69
N LYS A 185 -3.40 -13.28 -2.83
CA LYS A 185 -2.81 -12.98 -4.13
C LYS A 185 -2.84 -14.21 -5.05
N ARG A 186 -2.54 -15.41 -4.52
CA ARG A 186 -2.65 -16.67 -5.25
C ARG A 186 -4.08 -16.91 -5.76
N ILE A 187 -5.06 -16.80 -4.86
CA ILE A 187 -6.48 -16.98 -5.21
C ILE A 187 -6.89 -15.99 -6.30
N GLN A 188 -6.55 -14.70 -6.14
CA GLN A 188 -6.88 -13.68 -7.13
C GLN A 188 -6.29 -14.00 -8.50
N THR A 189 -5.01 -14.41 -8.55
CA THR A 189 -4.33 -14.79 -9.80
C THR A 189 -4.98 -16.02 -10.46
N GLU A 190 -5.38 -17.02 -9.67
CA GLU A 190 -6.00 -18.26 -10.17
C GLU A 190 -7.42 -18.02 -10.69
N VAL A 191 -8.20 -17.17 -9.99
CA VAL A 191 -9.59 -16.87 -10.38
C VAL A 191 -9.66 -15.79 -11.48
N GLY A 192 -8.70 -14.87 -11.55
CA GLY A 192 -8.58 -13.82 -12.57
C GLY A 192 -9.63 -12.73 -12.49
N ILE A 193 -10.32 -12.55 -11.35
CA ILE A 193 -11.28 -11.44 -11.13
C ILE A 193 -10.61 -10.24 -10.47
N THR A 194 -11.29 -9.09 -10.50
CA THR A 194 -10.80 -7.85 -9.87
C THR A 194 -10.99 -7.92 -8.35
N PHE A 195 -9.94 -7.60 -7.60
CA PHE A 195 -10.01 -7.43 -6.15
C PHE A 195 -9.81 -5.96 -5.81
N VAL A 196 -10.70 -5.41 -4.96
CA VAL A 196 -10.53 -4.09 -4.35
C VAL A 196 -10.37 -4.28 -2.85
N HIS A 197 -9.19 -3.99 -2.34
CA HIS A 197 -8.77 -4.22 -0.96
C HIS A 197 -8.64 -2.90 -0.21
N VAL A 198 -9.33 -2.77 0.91
CA VAL A 198 -9.16 -1.66 1.85
C VAL A 198 -8.25 -2.13 2.98
N THR A 199 -7.22 -1.35 3.26
CA THR A 199 -6.31 -1.59 4.38
C THR A 199 -5.71 -0.28 4.90
N HIS A 200 -5.25 -0.29 6.15
CA HIS A 200 -4.36 0.71 6.72
C HIS A 200 -2.92 0.18 6.84
N ASP A 201 -2.70 -1.10 6.55
CA ASP A 201 -1.39 -1.76 6.64
C ASP A 201 -0.64 -1.61 5.30
N GLN A 202 0.52 -0.94 5.37
CA GLN A 202 1.37 -0.68 4.21
C GLN A 202 1.94 -1.98 3.63
N GLU A 203 2.35 -2.95 4.50
CA GLU A 203 2.90 -4.23 4.07
C GLU A 203 1.87 -5.02 3.22
N GLU A 204 0.59 -4.97 3.60
CA GLU A 204 -0.50 -5.58 2.83
C GLU A 204 -0.61 -4.99 1.43
N ALA A 205 -0.69 -3.65 1.34
CA ALA A 205 -0.83 -2.96 0.07
C ALA A 205 0.39 -3.17 -0.84
N MET A 206 1.61 -3.04 -0.28
CA MET A 206 2.85 -3.19 -1.03
C MET A 206 3.10 -4.62 -1.52
N THR A 207 2.66 -5.64 -0.76
CA THR A 207 2.90 -7.05 -1.09
C THR A 207 1.90 -7.61 -2.11
N MET A 208 0.63 -7.20 -2.02
CA MET A 208 -0.44 -7.84 -2.80
C MET A 208 -0.89 -7.04 -4.02
N ALA A 209 -0.87 -5.70 -3.95
CA ALA A 209 -1.52 -4.89 -4.96
C ALA A 209 -0.68 -4.75 -6.24
N ASP A 210 -1.38 -4.72 -7.37
CA ASP A 210 -0.82 -4.30 -8.66
C ASP A 210 -0.84 -2.76 -8.78
N THR A 211 -1.82 -2.13 -8.10
CA THR A 211 -1.97 -0.67 -8.03
C THR A 211 -2.48 -0.29 -6.64
N VAL A 212 -1.90 0.75 -6.07
CA VAL A 212 -2.30 1.31 -4.78
C VAL A 212 -2.77 2.75 -4.97
N ALA A 213 -3.91 3.09 -4.39
CA ALA A 213 -4.36 4.48 -4.19
C ALA A 213 -4.12 4.86 -2.73
N VAL A 214 -3.20 5.77 -2.48
CA VAL A 214 -2.94 6.33 -1.14
C VAL A 214 -3.97 7.42 -0.88
N MET A 215 -4.80 7.23 0.14
CA MET A 215 -5.87 8.16 0.52
C MET A 215 -5.54 8.93 1.79
N ASN A 216 -5.83 10.21 1.77
CA ASN A 216 -5.73 11.11 2.92
C ASN A 216 -6.88 12.12 2.90
N GLY A 217 -7.53 12.38 4.05
CA GLY A 217 -8.57 13.38 4.18
C GLY A 217 -9.68 13.31 3.13
N GLY A 218 -10.10 12.10 2.72
CA GLY A 218 -11.14 11.88 1.71
C GLY A 218 -10.70 12.12 0.26
N ARG A 219 -9.39 12.20 -0.02
CA ARG A 219 -8.80 12.41 -1.36
C ARG A 219 -7.78 11.32 -1.67
N VAL A 220 -7.50 11.10 -2.94
CA VAL A 220 -6.34 10.31 -3.37
C VAL A 220 -5.14 11.24 -3.51
N GLU A 221 -4.11 11.02 -2.70
CA GLU A 221 -2.85 11.76 -2.73
C GLU A 221 -1.99 11.32 -3.91
N GLN A 222 -1.89 10.00 -4.10
CA GLN A 222 -1.13 9.41 -5.20
C GLN A 222 -1.69 8.04 -5.57
N LEU A 223 -1.58 7.70 -6.85
CA LEU A 223 -2.01 6.43 -7.45
C LEU A 223 -0.87 5.87 -8.29
N GLY A 224 -0.53 4.58 -8.10
CA GLY A 224 0.52 3.95 -8.89
C GLY A 224 0.85 2.52 -8.45
N ALA A 225 1.85 1.92 -9.09
CA ALA A 225 2.40 0.66 -8.62
C ALA A 225 3.10 0.85 -7.26
N PRO A 226 3.08 -0.16 -6.37
CA PRO A 226 3.69 -0.04 -5.05
C PRO A 226 5.13 0.49 -5.07
N ALA A 227 5.98 -0.06 -5.93
CA ALA A 227 7.37 0.35 -6.03
C ALA A 227 7.51 1.83 -6.46
N ASP A 228 6.67 2.28 -7.41
CA ASP A 228 6.70 3.68 -7.88
C ASP A 228 6.29 4.65 -6.79
N LEU A 229 5.27 4.31 -5.99
CA LEU A 229 4.84 5.15 -4.86
C LEU A 229 5.92 5.27 -3.78
N TYR A 230 6.65 4.19 -3.53
CA TYR A 230 7.73 4.15 -2.55
C TYR A 230 8.97 4.91 -3.03
N GLU A 231 9.40 4.67 -4.27
CA GLU A 231 10.63 5.26 -4.83
C GLU A 231 10.43 6.71 -5.31
N ASN A 232 9.21 7.08 -5.76
CA ASN A 232 8.90 8.39 -6.33
C ASN A 232 7.64 8.99 -5.67
N PRO A 233 7.66 9.28 -4.36
CA PRO A 233 6.53 9.90 -3.68
C PRO A 233 6.26 11.30 -4.25
N ALA A 234 4.98 11.65 -4.41
CA ALA A 234 4.57 12.95 -4.92
C ALA A 234 4.46 14.03 -3.82
N THR A 235 4.24 13.60 -2.57
CA THR A 235 4.05 14.48 -1.42
C THR A 235 4.82 13.98 -0.20
N THR A 236 5.07 14.86 0.77
CA THR A 236 5.66 14.50 2.07
C THR A 236 4.79 13.47 2.80
N PHE A 237 3.46 13.61 2.69
CA PHE A 237 2.54 12.64 3.24
C PHE A 237 2.81 11.23 2.70
N VAL A 238 2.89 11.05 1.38
CA VAL A 238 3.14 9.73 0.78
C VAL A 238 4.54 9.23 1.13
N ALA A 239 5.55 10.12 1.14
CA ALA A 239 6.92 9.78 1.48
C ALA A 239 7.03 9.18 2.90
N ASN A 240 6.40 9.82 3.89
CA ASN A 240 6.44 9.40 5.29
C ASN A 240 5.45 8.26 5.58
N PHE A 241 4.27 8.30 4.96
CA PHE A 241 3.24 7.30 5.18
C PHE A 241 3.62 5.91 4.63
N LEU A 242 4.39 5.82 3.52
CA LEU A 242 4.83 4.53 2.97
C LEU A 242 6.15 4.03 3.55
N GLY A 243 6.64 4.64 4.61
CA GLY A 243 7.85 4.28 5.32
C GLY A 243 8.69 5.50 5.67
N THR A 244 9.68 5.32 6.51
CA THR A 244 10.57 6.40 6.95
C THR A 244 11.30 7.05 5.76
N SER A 245 11.39 8.39 5.76
CA SER A 245 12.14 9.16 4.78
C SER A 245 13.04 10.18 5.47
N ASN A 246 14.28 10.31 5.02
CA ASN A 246 15.14 11.44 5.38
C ASN A 246 14.76 12.60 4.45
N LEU A 247 14.11 13.62 4.96
CA LEU A 247 13.73 14.84 4.23
C LEU A 247 14.62 15.98 4.67
N ILE A 248 15.36 16.57 3.73
CA ILE A 248 16.38 17.59 3.96
C ILE A 248 15.95 18.85 3.22
N GLU A 249 15.78 19.96 3.93
CA GLU A 249 15.57 21.26 3.29
C GLU A 249 16.82 21.67 2.50
N ALA A 250 16.63 22.02 1.25
CA ALA A 250 17.71 22.44 0.36
C ALA A 250 17.27 23.55 -0.60
N GLU A 251 18.22 24.36 -1.04
CA GLU A 251 18.02 25.38 -2.07
C GLU A 251 18.58 24.90 -3.40
N VAL A 252 17.84 25.08 -4.49
CA VAL A 252 18.29 24.77 -5.84
C VAL A 252 19.35 25.83 -6.27
N VAL A 253 20.61 25.40 -6.38
CA VAL A 253 21.71 26.29 -6.80
C VAL A 253 21.82 26.31 -8.32
N GLU A 254 21.63 25.17 -8.99
CA GLU A 254 21.72 25.03 -10.44
C GLU A 254 20.59 24.13 -10.92
N ALA A 255 19.85 24.61 -11.92
CA ALA A 255 18.80 23.91 -12.63
C ALA A 255 19.00 24.10 -14.13
N GLY A 256 18.84 23.05 -14.94
CA GLY A 256 18.96 23.17 -16.37
C GLY A 256 19.63 22.00 -17.09
N GLY A 257 19.69 20.85 -16.43
CA GLY A 257 20.23 19.61 -16.99
C GLY A 257 19.40 18.40 -16.57
N GLU A 258 19.98 17.23 -16.67
CA GLU A 258 19.40 15.97 -16.18
C GLU A 258 19.39 15.88 -14.64
N GLU A 259 20.25 16.68 -13.99
CA GLU A 259 20.39 16.77 -12.53
C GLU A 259 20.24 18.22 -12.06
N LEU A 260 19.66 18.36 -10.87
CA LEU A 260 19.64 19.58 -10.09
C LEU A 260 20.79 19.55 -9.09
N LEU A 261 21.48 20.66 -8.91
CA LEU A 261 22.43 20.85 -7.82
C LEU A 261 21.73 21.60 -6.69
N LEU A 262 21.72 20.99 -5.51
CA LEU A 262 21.08 21.51 -4.32
C LEU A 262 22.14 21.90 -3.29
N LYS A 263 21.87 22.96 -2.50
CA LYS A 263 22.62 23.33 -1.32
C LYS A 263 21.83 23.03 -0.07
N ALA A 264 22.33 22.12 0.78
CA ALA A 264 21.76 21.74 2.06
C ALA A 264 22.78 22.07 3.15
N GLY A 265 22.57 23.15 3.91
CA GLY A 265 23.62 23.72 4.80
C GLY A 265 24.89 24.06 4.03
N ASP A 266 26.02 23.44 4.42
CA ASP A 266 27.30 23.56 3.73
C ASP A 266 27.55 22.50 2.66
N ALA A 267 26.66 21.49 2.57
CA ALA A 267 26.80 20.39 1.63
C ALA A 267 26.12 20.69 0.27
N LYS A 268 26.63 20.04 -0.77
CA LYS A 268 26.03 20.02 -2.10
C LYS A 268 25.46 18.63 -2.38
N LEU A 269 24.21 18.56 -2.76
CA LEU A 269 23.52 17.33 -3.11
C LEU A 269 23.09 17.37 -4.57
N ARG A 270 23.13 16.22 -5.23
CA ARG A 270 22.62 16.05 -6.58
C ARG A 270 21.26 15.33 -6.53
N LEU A 271 20.33 15.76 -7.35
CA LEU A 271 18.99 15.23 -7.49
C LEU A 271 18.68 15.11 -8.98
N PRO A 272 18.32 13.92 -9.50
CA PRO A 272 17.83 13.79 -10.88
C PRO A 272 16.59 14.65 -11.10
N ALA A 273 16.59 15.51 -12.13
CA ALA A 273 15.52 16.46 -12.38
C ALA A 273 14.16 15.78 -12.57
N GLY A 274 14.14 14.58 -13.20
CA GLY A 274 12.92 13.78 -13.39
C GLY A 274 12.35 13.15 -12.10
N ARG A 275 13.04 13.25 -10.97
CA ARG A 275 12.60 12.78 -9.65
C ARG A 275 12.22 13.93 -8.70
N CYS A 276 12.04 15.12 -9.22
CA CYS A 276 11.54 16.26 -8.44
C CYS A 276 10.09 16.52 -8.82
N SER A 277 9.16 16.34 -7.88
CA SER A 277 7.73 16.63 -8.05
C SER A 277 7.41 18.11 -7.93
N ALA A 278 8.33 18.90 -7.35
CA ALA A 278 8.18 20.35 -7.20
C ALA A 278 8.72 21.11 -8.42
N SER A 279 8.29 22.38 -8.55
CA SER A 279 9.01 23.34 -9.42
C SER A 279 10.42 23.53 -8.89
N ALA A 280 11.42 23.29 -9.74
CA ALA A 280 12.82 23.30 -9.34
C ALA A 280 13.60 24.35 -10.14
N ARG A 281 13.37 25.63 -9.82
CA ARG A 281 14.13 26.75 -10.39
C ARG A 281 15.25 27.15 -9.44
N THR A 282 16.32 27.69 -10.00
CA THR A 282 17.44 28.24 -9.19
C THR A 282 16.92 29.28 -8.22
N GLY A 283 17.29 29.15 -6.95
CA GLY A 283 16.87 29.98 -5.81
C GLY A 283 15.59 29.50 -5.12
N GLU A 284 14.89 28.48 -5.63
CA GLU A 284 13.73 27.89 -4.96
C GLU A 284 14.16 26.84 -3.91
N LYS A 285 13.36 26.69 -2.86
CA LYS A 285 13.55 25.65 -1.85
C LYS A 285 12.82 24.37 -2.25
N VAL A 286 13.45 23.24 -1.96
CA VAL A 286 12.89 21.90 -2.15
C VAL A 286 13.24 21.06 -0.92
N LEU A 287 12.46 19.99 -0.68
CA LEU A 287 12.84 18.93 0.25
C LEU A 287 13.52 17.82 -0.56
N ALA A 288 14.84 17.64 -0.33
CA ALA A 288 15.58 16.51 -0.88
C ALA A 288 15.34 15.30 0.01
N GLY A 289 14.70 14.26 -0.55
CA GLY A 289 14.36 13.03 0.17
C GLY A 289 15.28 11.87 -0.20
N VAL A 290 15.62 11.03 0.78
CA VAL A 290 16.29 9.75 0.55
C VAL A 290 15.83 8.73 1.58
N ARG A 291 15.58 7.48 1.14
CA ARG A 291 15.18 6.39 2.03
C ARG A 291 16.37 5.96 2.91
N PRO A 292 16.14 5.64 4.21
CA PRO A 292 17.21 5.24 5.14
C PRO A 292 18.05 4.04 4.66
N GLU A 293 17.44 3.07 3.99
CA GLU A 293 18.12 1.87 3.48
C GLU A 293 18.93 2.13 2.19
N LYS A 294 18.79 3.30 1.57
CA LYS A 294 19.57 3.73 0.40
C LYS A 294 20.83 4.53 0.81
N VAL A 295 20.93 4.89 2.07
CA VAL A 295 22.08 5.60 2.64
C VAL A 295 23.03 4.60 3.27
N ALA A 296 24.31 4.70 2.95
CA ALA A 296 25.39 3.92 3.56
C ALA A 296 26.27 4.81 4.43
N LEU A 297 26.90 4.18 5.44
CA LEU A 297 27.83 4.83 6.36
C LEU A 297 29.29 4.41 6.06
N LYS A 298 30.21 5.36 6.20
CA LYS A 298 31.65 5.10 6.25
C LYS A 298 32.25 5.86 7.41
N HIS A 299 33.18 5.22 8.14
CA HIS A 299 34.03 5.95 9.10
C HIS A 299 34.82 7.05 8.38
N THR A 300 35.02 8.18 8.99
CA THR A 300 35.68 9.34 8.37
C THR A 300 37.04 8.99 7.77
N ASP A 301 37.81 8.09 8.40
CA ASP A 301 39.11 7.61 7.90
C ASP A 301 39.02 6.92 6.54
N ASP A 302 37.84 6.33 6.22
CA ASP A 302 37.61 5.58 4.98
C ASP A 302 36.82 6.40 3.94
N ALA A 303 36.67 7.71 4.16
CA ALA A 303 35.91 8.61 3.26
C ALA A 303 36.45 8.62 1.82
N GLY A 304 37.74 8.32 1.62
CA GLY A 304 38.35 8.16 0.30
C GLY A 304 37.86 6.94 -0.50
N ALA A 305 37.29 5.94 0.15
CA ALA A 305 36.73 4.74 -0.49
C ALA A 305 35.28 4.94 -1.00
N ILE A 306 34.65 6.09 -0.74
CA ILE A 306 33.31 6.41 -1.22
C ILE A 306 33.36 6.66 -2.73
N THR A 307 32.45 6.02 -3.47
CA THR A 307 32.32 6.17 -4.92
C THR A 307 32.22 7.65 -5.32
N GLU A 308 32.97 8.03 -6.34
CA GLU A 308 32.92 9.38 -6.90
C GLU A 308 31.51 9.69 -7.42
N GLY A 309 31.06 10.94 -7.23
CA GLY A 309 29.72 11.36 -7.65
C GLY A 309 28.58 11.04 -6.67
N HIS A 310 28.84 10.27 -5.60
CA HIS A 310 27.83 10.08 -4.55
C HIS A 310 27.55 11.40 -3.79
N ASN A 311 26.32 11.58 -3.37
CA ASN A 311 25.96 12.56 -2.35
C ASN A 311 26.64 12.18 -1.04
N ARG A 312 27.14 13.20 -0.28
CA ARG A 312 27.87 12.98 0.96
C ARG A 312 27.49 14.02 2.01
N LEU A 313 27.30 13.56 3.25
CA LEU A 313 27.07 14.42 4.40
C LEU A 313 27.96 13.95 5.57
N PRO A 314 28.70 14.85 6.21
CA PRO A 314 29.43 14.52 7.45
C PRO A 314 28.39 14.41 8.59
N GLY A 315 28.59 13.48 9.51
CA GLY A 315 27.73 13.33 10.66
C GLY A 315 28.38 12.57 11.81
N ARG A 316 27.67 12.51 12.93
CA ARG A 316 28.05 11.74 14.11
C ARG A 316 26.94 10.76 14.46
N ILE A 317 27.30 9.53 14.77
CA ILE A 317 26.34 8.53 15.22
C ILE A 317 25.82 8.94 16.61
N LYS A 318 24.53 9.23 16.72
CA LYS A 318 23.84 9.52 17.99
C LYS A 318 23.38 8.24 18.67
N ASP A 319 22.77 7.32 17.90
CA ASP A 319 22.28 6.04 18.39
C ASP A 319 22.45 4.93 17.36
N ALA A 320 22.51 3.68 17.83
CA ALA A 320 22.64 2.49 16.99
C ALA A 320 21.82 1.33 17.59
N SER A 321 20.67 1.03 16.99
CA SER A 321 19.73 0.01 17.44
C SER A 321 19.81 -1.25 16.57
N PHE A 322 20.22 -2.39 17.17
CA PHE A 322 20.28 -3.68 16.47
C PHE A 322 18.92 -4.37 16.45
N ILE A 323 18.36 -4.58 15.26
CA ILE A 323 17.03 -5.24 15.07
C ILE A 323 17.12 -6.59 14.35
N GLY A 324 18.25 -7.27 14.43
CA GLY A 324 18.48 -8.60 13.86
C GLY A 324 18.99 -8.53 12.43
N VAL A 325 18.13 -8.38 11.44
CA VAL A 325 18.51 -8.33 10.01
C VAL A 325 19.23 -7.04 9.62
N SER A 326 19.02 -5.97 10.36
CA SER A 326 19.66 -4.66 10.13
C SER A 326 20.02 -3.97 11.45
N THR A 327 20.86 -2.96 11.36
CA THR A 327 21.10 -1.98 12.41
C THR A 327 20.53 -0.64 11.95
N GLN A 328 19.73 -0.02 12.79
CA GLN A 328 19.18 1.32 12.58
C GLN A 328 20.08 2.33 13.31
N TYR A 329 20.57 3.30 12.57
CA TYR A 329 21.37 4.38 13.11
C TYR A 329 20.59 5.69 13.07
N VAL A 330 20.73 6.49 14.13
CA VAL A 330 20.32 7.90 14.16
C VAL A 330 21.59 8.72 14.08
N ILE A 331 21.70 9.54 13.03
CA ILE A 331 22.90 10.32 12.74
C ILE A 331 22.57 11.80 12.91
N GLU A 332 23.32 12.48 13.77
CA GLU A 332 23.29 13.94 13.88
C GLU A 332 24.12 14.54 12.75
N VAL A 333 23.51 15.32 11.88
CA VAL A 333 24.17 16.01 10.75
C VAL A 333 24.19 17.50 11.02
N PRO A 334 25.39 18.15 11.08
CA PRO A 334 25.49 19.56 11.40
C PRO A 334 24.63 20.44 10.49
N GLY A 335 23.78 21.25 11.09
CA GLY A 335 22.90 22.18 10.37
C GLY A 335 21.71 21.57 9.64
N LEU A 336 21.54 20.23 9.64
CA LEU A 336 20.46 19.53 8.94
C LEU A 336 19.57 18.68 9.88
N GLY A 337 19.98 18.50 11.15
CA GLY A 337 19.24 17.71 12.12
C GLY A 337 19.60 16.22 12.11
N GLU A 338 18.64 15.39 12.44
CA GLU A 338 18.82 13.93 12.57
C GLU A 338 18.38 13.21 11.31
N LEU A 339 19.20 12.28 10.82
CA LEU A 339 18.89 11.41 9.70
C LEU A 339 18.96 9.95 10.15
N ALA A 340 18.05 9.12 9.62
CA ALA A 340 18.03 7.69 9.86
C ALA A 340 18.82 6.94 8.76
N VAL A 341 19.52 5.87 9.15
CA VAL A 341 20.20 4.96 8.21
C VAL A 341 19.95 3.53 8.63
N TYR A 342 19.56 2.67 7.68
CA TYR A 342 19.30 1.26 7.91
C TYR A 342 20.31 0.40 7.15
N GLU A 343 21.30 -0.13 7.86
CA GLU A 343 22.30 -1.03 7.28
C GLU A 343 21.95 -2.50 7.55
N GLN A 344 22.04 -3.32 6.51
CA GLN A 344 21.91 -4.78 6.67
C GLN A 344 23.11 -5.35 7.42
N ASN A 345 22.88 -6.26 8.37
CA ASN A 345 23.91 -6.88 9.19
C ASN A 345 24.63 -8.03 8.46
N ILE A 346 25.14 -7.77 7.24
CA ILE A 346 25.95 -8.73 6.46
C ILE A 346 27.40 -8.69 6.94
N GLU A 347 28.00 -7.49 6.94
CA GLU A 347 29.32 -7.21 7.46
C GLU A 347 29.23 -5.98 8.36
N ARG A 348 29.64 -6.11 9.62
CA ARG A 348 29.59 -4.99 10.57
C ARG A 348 30.95 -4.35 10.73
N ASP A 349 31.04 -3.06 10.51
CA ASP A 349 32.20 -2.28 10.94
C ASP A 349 32.05 -1.96 12.45
N GLY A 350 32.90 -2.59 13.28
CA GLY A 350 32.88 -2.38 14.73
C GLY A 350 33.18 -0.96 15.19
N ARG A 351 33.60 -0.07 14.29
CA ARG A 351 33.85 1.36 14.55
C ARG A 351 32.60 2.21 14.47
N LEU A 352 31.51 1.70 13.86
CA LEU A 352 30.22 2.39 13.74
C LEU A 352 29.43 2.27 15.04
N VAL A 353 29.85 3.04 16.03
CA VAL A 353 29.26 3.07 17.40
C VAL A 353 28.84 4.49 17.76
N PRO A 354 27.91 4.68 18.71
CA PRO A 354 27.51 6.00 19.18
C PRO A 354 28.73 6.87 19.53
N GLY A 355 28.77 8.12 19.01
CA GLY A 355 29.84 9.06 19.13
C GLY A 355 30.89 9.05 17.98
N ALA A 356 30.85 8.03 17.10
CA ALA A 356 31.81 7.99 15.98
C ALA A 356 31.46 9.05 14.91
N GLU A 357 32.53 9.66 14.38
CA GLU A 357 32.45 10.56 13.23
C GLU A 357 32.41 9.75 11.94
N ILE A 358 31.41 10.05 11.10
CA ILE A 358 31.15 9.28 9.88
C ILE A 358 30.79 10.17 8.70
N VAL A 359 30.79 9.57 7.52
CA VAL A 359 30.23 10.17 6.30
C VAL A 359 29.06 9.31 5.83
N LEU A 360 27.87 9.91 5.79
CA LEU A 360 26.71 9.34 5.08
C LEU A 360 26.96 9.53 3.58
N HIS A 361 26.63 8.51 2.79
CA HIS A 361 26.72 8.65 1.34
C HIS A 361 25.68 7.78 0.62
N TRP A 362 25.23 8.25 -0.56
CA TRP A 362 24.30 7.52 -1.40
C TRP A 362 24.42 7.95 -2.87
N ASN A 363 23.97 7.08 -3.76
CA ASN A 363 23.87 7.40 -5.18
C ASN A 363 22.79 8.48 -5.40
N PRO A 364 23.08 9.59 -6.09
CA PRO A 364 22.09 10.63 -6.43
C PRO A 364 20.81 10.11 -7.05
N ALA A 365 20.86 9.02 -7.81
CA ALA A 365 19.70 8.36 -8.39
C ALA A 365 18.64 7.93 -7.36
N HIS A 366 18.99 7.82 -6.07
CA HIS A 366 18.05 7.49 -4.99
C HIS A 366 17.45 8.74 -4.31
N THR A 367 17.88 9.92 -4.70
CA THR A 367 17.32 11.17 -4.18
C THR A 367 16.02 11.50 -4.93
N PHE A 368 14.98 11.89 -4.20
CA PHE A 368 13.76 12.47 -4.76
C PHE A 368 13.55 13.89 -4.22
N GLY A 369 12.77 14.71 -4.92
CA GLY A 369 12.51 16.10 -4.54
C GLY A 369 11.03 16.37 -4.35
N LEU A 370 10.68 17.03 -3.22
CA LEU A 370 9.31 17.42 -2.89
C LEU A 370 9.22 18.93 -2.70
N ASP A 371 7.99 19.45 -2.72
CA ASP A 371 7.73 20.87 -2.47
C ASP A 371 8.03 21.22 -1.00
N ALA A 372 8.92 22.19 -0.79
CA ALA A 372 9.29 22.68 0.54
C ALA A 372 8.16 23.44 1.27
N ALA A 373 7.06 23.78 0.59
CA ALA A 373 5.89 24.37 1.22
C ALA A 373 5.02 23.34 1.98
N GLN A 374 5.27 22.03 1.75
CA GLN A 374 4.56 20.96 2.44
C GLN A 374 5.07 20.78 3.86
N ASP A 375 4.19 20.32 4.75
CA ASP A 375 4.59 19.95 6.11
C ASP A 375 5.52 18.72 6.07
N ILE A 376 6.74 18.88 6.56
CA ILE A 376 7.78 17.84 6.56
C ILE A 376 7.39 16.62 7.42
N GLN A 377 6.51 16.81 8.41
CA GLN A 377 6.02 15.76 9.31
C GLN A 377 4.70 15.13 8.81
N ALA A 378 4.11 15.65 7.75
CA ALA A 378 2.87 15.09 7.24
C ALA A 378 3.01 13.58 6.98
N GLY A 379 2.14 12.77 7.57
CA GLY A 379 2.12 11.31 7.42
C GLY A 379 3.04 10.53 8.37
N ALA A 380 3.93 11.17 9.13
CA ALA A 380 4.85 10.50 10.04
C ALA A 380 4.15 9.95 11.31
N ASP A 381 3.18 10.68 11.85
CA ASP A 381 2.54 10.35 13.13
C ASP A 381 1.48 9.24 13.05
N LEU A 382 1.14 8.78 11.85
CA LEU A 382 0.03 7.83 11.65
C LEU A 382 0.40 6.37 11.95
N ASP A 383 1.69 6.05 12.09
CA ASP A 383 2.17 4.72 12.46
C ASP A 383 2.12 4.48 13.98
N GLU A 384 2.12 5.53 14.82
CA GLU A 384 2.07 5.38 16.28
C GLU A 384 0.67 5.07 16.82
N GLU A 385 -0.41 5.40 16.11
CA GLU A 385 -1.79 5.07 16.50
C GLU A 385 -2.19 3.62 16.15
N ALA A 386 -1.38 2.90 15.39
CA ALA A 386 -1.66 1.54 14.92
C ALA A 386 -0.89 0.44 15.69
N ALA A 387 -0.01 0.81 16.61
CA ALA A 387 0.75 -0.07 17.50
C ALA A 387 0.08 -0.15 18.88
#